data_6f7207491f446855a2ebb7110bdf0233
#
_entry.id   6f7207491f446855a2ebb7110bdf0233
#
_cell.length_a   1.000
_cell.length_b   1.000
_cell.length_c   1.000
_cell.angle_alpha   90.00
_cell.angle_beta   90.00
_cell.angle_gamma   90.00
#
_symmetry.space_group_name_H-M   'P 1'
#
loop_
_entity.id
_entity.type
_entity.pdbx_description
1 polymer ?
#
loop_
_entity_poly.entity_id
_entity_poly.type
_entity_poly.pdbx_seq_one_letter_code
_entity_poly.pdbx_strand_id
1 'polypeptide(L)'
;MCSSDLATSALRTAYRNRLLGIVADDLTSPDPYQHVETVGRRMSDLADAALDAALLIARRAVGPPARDTALAVIAMGKTGARELNYISDVDVVYVVAPAEGRQVPEEELLAAGTAIATELAAVVSSTGAEPPLWPLDTGLRPEGKDGALVRTLASHVAYYQRWASLDRKSVV
;
A
#
# COMPACT_ATOMS: atom_id res chain seq x y z
N MET A 1 4.14 -20.29 16.16
CA MET A 1 3.57 -19.35 15.20
C MET A 1 3.29 -18.06 15.95
N CYS A 2 3.92 -16.96 15.54
CA CYS A 2 3.75 -15.66 16.20
C CYS A 2 2.33 -15.10 15.95
N SER A 3 1.85 -14.21 16.82
CA SER A 3 0.51 -13.58 16.64
C SER A 3 0.40 -12.81 15.32
N SER A 4 1.51 -12.24 14.85
CA SER A 4 1.58 -11.56 13.54
C SER A 4 1.45 -12.53 12.37
N ASP A 5 2.03 -13.74 12.46
CA ASP A 5 1.94 -14.76 11.41
C ASP A 5 0.49 -15.22 11.20
N LEU A 6 -0.23 -15.42 12.31
CA LEU A 6 -1.65 -15.80 12.27
C LEU A 6 -2.50 -14.68 11.62
N ALA A 7 -2.24 -13.42 11.98
CA ALA A 7 -2.95 -12.28 11.43
C ALA A 7 -2.66 -12.13 9.92
N THR A 8 -1.40 -12.31 9.50
CA THR A 8 -0.99 -12.29 8.09
C THR A 8 -1.67 -13.42 7.30
N SER A 9 -1.69 -14.63 7.83
CA SER A 9 -2.36 -15.77 7.18
C SER A 9 -3.87 -15.53 7.05
N ALA A 10 -4.51 -15.02 8.10
CA ALA A 10 -5.92 -14.67 8.07
C ALA A 10 -6.26 -13.59 7.03
N LEU A 11 -5.44 -12.54 6.96
CA LEU A 11 -5.58 -11.49 5.96
C LEU A 11 -5.51 -12.06 4.53
N ARG A 12 -4.48 -12.87 4.25
CA ARG A 12 -4.26 -13.44 2.92
C ARG A 12 -5.36 -14.40 2.51
N THR A 13 -5.89 -15.18 3.45
CA THR A 13 -7.05 -16.04 3.22
C THR A 13 -8.31 -15.23 2.93
N ALA A 14 -8.57 -14.18 3.73
CA ALA A 14 -9.72 -13.30 3.54
C ALA A 14 -9.66 -12.57 2.18
N TYR A 15 -8.50 -12.08 1.78
CA TYR A 15 -8.27 -11.47 0.48
C TYR A 15 -8.66 -12.42 -0.67
N ARG A 16 -8.17 -13.68 -0.64
CA ARG A 16 -8.48 -14.67 -1.69
C ARG A 16 -9.95 -15.02 -1.76
N ASN A 17 -10.61 -15.13 -0.62
CA ASN A 17 -12.06 -15.40 -0.59
C ASN A 17 -12.84 -14.24 -1.24
N ARG A 18 -12.44 -13.00 -1.02
CA ARG A 18 -13.06 -11.83 -1.66
C ARG A 18 -12.73 -11.76 -3.15
N LEU A 19 -11.47 -12.02 -3.50
CA LEU A 19 -11.03 -12.10 -4.89
C LEU A 19 -11.81 -13.12 -5.68
N LEU A 20 -12.04 -14.32 -5.11
CA LEU A 20 -12.84 -15.37 -5.76
C LEU A 20 -14.25 -14.90 -6.10
N GLY A 21 -14.88 -14.12 -5.22
CA GLY A 21 -16.19 -13.51 -5.49
C GLY A 21 -16.15 -12.53 -6.67
N ILE A 22 -15.11 -11.68 -6.74
CA ILE A 22 -14.91 -10.75 -7.87
C ILE A 22 -14.74 -11.53 -9.18
N VAL A 23 -13.89 -12.56 -9.18
CA VAL A 23 -13.63 -13.41 -10.34
C VAL A 23 -14.90 -14.13 -10.80
N ALA A 24 -15.67 -14.68 -9.86
CA ALA A 24 -16.92 -15.38 -10.20
C ALA A 24 -17.93 -14.44 -10.88
N ASP A 25 -18.11 -13.24 -10.33
CA ASP A 25 -18.98 -12.22 -10.91
C ASP A 25 -18.50 -11.77 -12.29
N ASP A 26 -17.19 -11.60 -12.48
CA ASP A 26 -16.59 -11.20 -13.75
C ASP A 26 -16.81 -12.26 -14.84
N LEU A 27 -16.51 -13.52 -14.54
CA LEU A 27 -16.64 -14.64 -15.48
C LEU A 27 -18.11 -14.97 -15.84
N THR A 28 -19.06 -14.60 -15.01
CA THR A 28 -20.49 -14.84 -15.25
C THR A 28 -21.23 -13.60 -15.75
N SER A 29 -20.53 -12.49 -15.94
CA SER A 29 -21.15 -11.26 -16.45
C SER A 29 -21.68 -11.45 -17.87
N PRO A 30 -22.93 -11.04 -18.14
CA PRO A 30 -23.51 -11.10 -19.48
C PRO A 30 -22.87 -10.10 -20.44
N ASP A 31 -22.24 -9.03 -19.93
CA ASP A 31 -21.54 -8.01 -20.72
C ASP A 31 -20.13 -7.76 -20.14
N PRO A 32 -19.13 -8.54 -20.56
CA PRO A 32 -17.77 -8.43 -20.05
C PRO A 32 -17.15 -7.04 -20.29
N TYR A 33 -17.48 -6.37 -21.40
CA TYR A 33 -16.88 -5.08 -21.75
C TYR A 33 -17.35 -3.95 -20.82
N GLN A 34 -18.62 -3.93 -20.47
CA GLN A 34 -19.13 -2.96 -19.51
C GLN A 34 -18.72 -3.30 -18.06
N HIS A 35 -18.36 -4.55 -17.80
CA HIS A 35 -18.00 -5.00 -16.46
C HIS A 35 -16.55 -4.68 -16.06
N VAL A 36 -15.65 -4.46 -17.03
CA VAL A 36 -14.21 -4.22 -16.79
C VAL A 36 -13.97 -3.10 -15.76
N GLU A 37 -14.63 -1.96 -15.92
CA GLU A 37 -14.47 -0.82 -15.02
C GLU A 37 -14.94 -1.16 -13.59
N THR A 38 -16.01 -1.90 -13.45
CA THR A 38 -16.54 -2.37 -12.16
C THR A 38 -15.55 -3.31 -11.48
N VAL A 39 -14.98 -4.24 -12.25
CA VAL A 39 -13.94 -5.18 -11.74
C VAL A 39 -12.72 -4.42 -11.29
N GLY A 40 -12.21 -3.48 -12.09
CA GLY A 40 -11.04 -2.68 -11.73
C GLY A 40 -11.23 -1.89 -10.43
N ARG A 41 -12.40 -1.28 -10.24
CA ARG A 41 -12.76 -0.60 -8.99
C ARG A 41 -12.81 -1.57 -7.81
N ARG A 42 -13.49 -2.70 -7.94
CA ARG A 42 -13.61 -3.71 -6.87
C ARG A 42 -12.26 -4.32 -6.50
N MET A 43 -11.37 -4.51 -7.48
CA MET A 43 -9.99 -4.96 -7.25
C MET A 43 -9.19 -3.92 -6.49
N SER A 44 -9.34 -2.63 -6.83
CA SER A 44 -8.69 -1.54 -6.10
C SER A 44 -9.23 -1.39 -4.68
N ASP A 45 -10.55 -1.50 -4.48
CA ASP A 45 -11.16 -1.50 -3.13
C ASP A 45 -10.66 -2.66 -2.27
N LEU A 46 -10.48 -3.83 -2.88
CA LEU A 46 -9.95 -5.00 -2.19
C LEU A 46 -8.47 -4.82 -1.82
N ALA A 47 -7.69 -4.18 -2.70
CA ALA A 47 -6.30 -3.86 -2.42
C ALA A 47 -6.18 -2.81 -1.29
N ASP A 48 -6.99 -1.76 -1.30
CA ASP A 48 -7.05 -0.75 -0.25
C ASP A 48 -7.37 -1.38 1.11
N ALA A 49 -8.40 -2.23 1.18
CA ALA A 49 -8.77 -2.93 2.41
C ALA A 49 -7.65 -3.88 2.90
N ALA A 50 -6.92 -4.51 1.98
CA ALA A 50 -5.79 -5.36 2.33
C ALA A 50 -4.60 -4.55 2.84
N LEU A 51 -4.32 -3.38 2.25
CA LEU A 51 -3.27 -2.46 2.71
C LEU A 51 -3.58 -1.90 4.10
N ASP A 52 -4.83 -1.51 4.36
CA ASP A 52 -5.27 -1.05 5.68
C ASP A 52 -5.07 -2.14 6.76
N ALA A 53 -5.49 -3.36 6.47
CA ALA A 53 -5.30 -4.48 7.39
C ALA A 53 -3.81 -4.82 7.58
N ALA A 54 -3.02 -4.79 6.51
CA ALA A 54 -1.57 -5.01 6.57
C ALA A 54 -0.87 -3.92 7.39
N LEU A 55 -1.29 -2.66 7.25
CA LEU A 55 -0.77 -1.54 8.05
C LEU A 55 -1.04 -1.73 9.54
N LEU A 56 -2.23 -2.20 9.91
CA LEU A 56 -2.55 -2.52 11.31
C LEU A 56 -1.67 -3.63 11.86
N ILE A 57 -1.41 -4.68 11.08
CA ILE A 57 -0.52 -5.79 11.46
C ILE A 57 0.91 -5.27 11.63
N ALA A 58 1.40 -4.51 10.66
CA ALA A 58 2.75 -3.93 10.67
C ALA A 58 2.95 -3.00 11.89
N ARG A 59 2.00 -2.12 12.18
CA ARG A 59 2.06 -1.23 13.35
C ARG A 59 2.12 -1.99 14.66
N ARG A 60 1.42 -3.12 14.78
CA ARG A 60 1.48 -3.99 15.97
C ARG A 60 2.84 -4.68 16.09
N ALA A 61 3.41 -5.12 14.98
CA ALA A 61 4.72 -5.77 14.94
C ALA A 61 5.85 -4.79 15.35
N VAL A 62 5.81 -3.55 14.85
CA VAL A 62 6.77 -2.49 15.21
C VAL A 62 6.62 -2.04 16.68
N GLY A 63 5.40 -2.05 17.20
CA GLY A 63 5.13 -1.76 18.62
C GLY A 63 5.18 -0.27 18.98
N PRO A 64 5.82 0.11 20.12
CA PRO A 64 5.72 1.47 20.67
C PRO A 64 6.06 2.61 19.70
N PRO A 65 7.12 2.56 18.89
CA PRO A 65 7.44 3.66 17.94
C PRO A 65 6.31 3.95 16.94
N ALA A 66 5.53 2.93 16.59
CA ALA A 66 4.40 3.12 15.67
C ALA A 66 3.24 3.91 16.27
N ARG A 67 3.16 4.06 17.60
CA ARG A 67 2.07 4.80 18.27
C ARG A 67 2.16 6.31 18.04
N ASP A 68 3.39 6.81 17.99
CA ASP A 68 3.66 8.24 17.86
C ASP A 68 3.88 8.68 16.40
N THR A 69 3.76 7.72 15.48
CA THR A 69 3.99 7.88 14.04
C THR A 69 2.72 7.63 13.25
N ALA A 70 2.27 8.59 12.46
CA ALA A 70 1.25 8.41 11.43
C ALA A 70 1.97 8.09 10.11
N LEU A 71 1.57 6.99 9.44
CA LEU A 71 2.04 6.62 8.12
C LEU A 71 0.85 6.57 7.17
N ALA A 72 0.90 7.38 6.12
CA ALA A 72 -0.02 7.30 5.00
C ALA A 72 0.59 6.41 3.90
N VAL A 73 -0.22 5.50 3.39
CA VAL A 73 0.08 4.68 2.20
C VAL A 73 -0.74 5.26 1.06
N ILE A 74 -0.08 5.89 0.10
CA ILE A 74 -0.73 6.56 -1.03
C ILE A 74 -0.67 5.62 -2.22
N ALA A 75 -1.83 5.14 -2.65
CA ALA A 75 -1.95 4.31 -3.84
C ALA A 75 -1.68 5.14 -5.10
N MET A 76 -0.85 4.60 -5.97
CA MET A 76 -0.45 5.19 -7.24
C MET A 76 -0.84 4.26 -8.40
N GLY A 77 -0.50 4.66 -9.62
CA GLY A 77 -0.69 3.83 -10.81
C GLY A 77 -2.14 3.33 -10.95
N LYS A 78 -2.30 2.08 -11.32
CA LYS A 78 -3.63 1.45 -11.54
C LYS A 78 -4.46 1.39 -10.26
N THR A 79 -3.81 1.16 -9.10
CA THR A 79 -4.52 1.13 -7.82
C THR A 79 -5.11 2.51 -7.49
N GLY A 80 -4.30 3.57 -7.63
CA GLY A 80 -4.73 4.94 -7.40
C GLY A 80 -5.79 5.42 -8.41
N ALA A 81 -5.71 4.97 -9.66
CA ALA A 81 -6.70 5.23 -10.70
C ALA A 81 -7.98 4.38 -10.57
N ARG A 82 -8.01 3.41 -9.65
CA ARG A 82 -9.11 2.44 -9.46
C ARG A 82 -9.34 1.52 -10.66
N GLU A 83 -8.25 1.16 -11.32
CA GLU A 83 -8.21 0.33 -12.53
C GLU A 83 -7.33 -0.92 -12.34
N LEU A 84 -7.22 -1.42 -11.10
CA LEU A 84 -6.39 -2.58 -10.78
C LEU A 84 -6.91 -3.82 -11.51
N ASN A 85 -6.00 -4.64 -12.02
CA ASN A 85 -6.32 -5.91 -12.65
C ASN A 85 -5.77 -7.10 -11.83
N TYR A 86 -6.10 -8.33 -12.26
CA TYR A 86 -5.75 -9.57 -11.54
C TYR A 86 -4.25 -9.82 -11.40
N ILE A 87 -3.45 -9.32 -12.36
CA ILE A 87 -2.00 -9.56 -12.42
C ILE A 87 -1.28 -8.22 -12.44
N SER A 88 -1.46 -7.43 -11.40
CA SER A 88 -0.76 -6.17 -11.20
C SER A 88 0.03 -6.22 -9.91
N ASP A 89 1.17 -5.57 -9.92
CA ASP A 89 1.75 -4.98 -8.74
C ASP A 89 0.86 -3.83 -8.21
N VAL A 90 1.09 -3.47 -6.97
CA VAL A 90 0.42 -2.36 -6.31
C VAL A 90 1.46 -1.28 -6.04
N ASP A 91 1.31 -0.16 -6.77
CA ASP A 91 2.19 0.99 -6.63
C ASP A 91 1.81 1.82 -5.41
N VAL A 92 2.76 2.10 -4.53
CA VAL A 92 2.53 2.93 -3.33
C VAL A 92 3.66 3.90 -3.05
N VAL A 93 3.31 5.02 -2.41
CA VAL A 93 4.25 5.98 -1.85
C VAL A 93 3.93 6.16 -0.37
N TYR A 94 4.97 6.23 0.46
CA TYR A 94 4.82 6.37 1.91
C TYR A 94 5.13 7.79 2.36
N VAL A 95 4.19 8.36 3.12
CA VAL A 95 4.35 9.67 3.75
C VAL A 95 4.18 9.53 5.25
N VAL A 96 5.12 10.10 6.01
CA VAL A 96 5.11 10.01 7.45
C VAL A 96 4.91 11.39 8.09
N ALA A 97 4.18 11.40 9.20
CA ALA A 97 4.00 12.56 10.05
C ALA A 97 3.94 12.12 11.53
N PRO A 98 4.21 13.01 12.49
CA PRO A 98 3.88 12.71 13.88
C PRO A 98 2.38 12.39 14.02
N ALA A 99 2.05 11.46 14.90
CA ALA A 99 0.65 11.22 15.24
C ALA A 99 0.05 12.48 15.90
N GLU A 100 -1.27 12.60 15.84
CA GLU A 100 -1.97 13.78 16.36
C GLU A 100 -1.58 14.08 17.82
N GLY A 101 -1.20 15.34 18.07
CA GLY A 101 -0.77 15.80 19.40
C GLY A 101 0.60 15.31 19.85
N ARG A 102 1.37 14.63 18.98
CA ARG A 102 2.73 14.16 19.29
C ARG A 102 3.78 15.07 18.68
N GLN A 103 4.91 15.14 19.35
CA GLN A 103 6.14 15.74 18.83
C GLN A 103 7.20 14.64 18.82
N VAL A 104 7.70 14.32 17.63
CA VAL A 104 8.69 13.26 17.40
C VAL A 104 9.83 13.87 16.60
N PRO A 105 11.11 13.68 17.00
CA PRO A 105 12.25 14.06 16.18
C PRO A 105 12.16 13.43 14.78
N GLU A 106 12.58 14.18 13.75
CA GLU A 106 12.43 13.73 12.36
C GLU A 106 13.15 12.40 12.10
N GLU A 107 14.32 12.19 12.69
CA GLU A 107 15.10 10.96 12.57
C GLU A 107 14.33 9.76 13.13
N GLU A 108 13.74 9.88 14.32
CA GLU A 108 12.93 8.83 14.95
C GLU A 108 11.66 8.56 14.14
N LEU A 109 11.03 9.62 13.62
CA LEU A 109 9.83 9.54 12.79
C LEU A 109 10.11 8.77 11.50
N LEU A 110 11.21 9.08 10.80
CA LEU A 110 11.59 8.40 9.57
C LEU A 110 11.98 6.93 9.84
N ALA A 111 12.70 6.67 10.94
CA ALA A 111 13.06 5.31 11.34
C ALA A 111 11.81 4.46 11.64
N ALA A 112 10.88 4.99 12.43
CA ALA A 112 9.62 4.30 12.74
C ALA A 112 8.74 4.10 11.49
N GLY A 113 8.62 5.11 10.64
CA GLY A 113 7.89 5.03 9.38
C GLY A 113 8.48 3.97 8.44
N THR A 114 9.81 3.92 8.32
CA THR A 114 10.51 2.92 7.52
C THR A 114 10.29 1.51 8.05
N ALA A 115 10.34 1.32 9.38
CA ALA A 115 10.06 0.03 10.00
C ALA A 115 8.62 -0.43 9.71
N ILE A 116 7.62 0.47 9.84
CA ILE A 116 6.22 0.15 9.54
C ILE A 116 6.04 -0.21 8.06
N ALA A 117 6.64 0.57 7.15
CA ALA A 117 6.55 0.31 5.70
C ALA A 117 7.20 -1.02 5.30
N THR A 118 8.32 -1.37 5.92
CA THR A 118 9.03 -2.64 5.71
C THR A 118 8.19 -3.84 6.19
N GLU A 119 7.61 -3.74 7.38
CA GLU A 119 6.71 -4.77 7.92
C GLU A 119 5.44 -4.91 7.07
N LEU A 120 4.86 -3.79 6.60
CA LEU A 120 3.70 -3.81 5.70
C LEU A 120 4.05 -4.56 4.41
N ALA A 121 5.18 -4.26 3.80
CA ALA A 121 5.64 -4.96 2.59
C ALA A 121 5.85 -6.47 2.86
N ALA A 122 6.38 -6.84 4.04
CA ALA A 122 6.51 -8.23 4.44
C ALA A 122 5.14 -8.93 4.59
N VAL A 123 4.16 -8.29 5.20
CA VAL A 123 2.80 -8.83 5.35
C VAL A 123 2.16 -9.15 3.99
N VAL A 124 2.32 -8.28 2.98
CA VAL A 124 1.67 -8.49 1.68
C VAL A 124 2.49 -9.34 0.71
N SER A 125 3.83 -9.22 0.70
CA SER A 125 4.68 -9.74 -0.39
C SER A 125 5.61 -10.89 0.02
N SER A 126 5.89 -11.14 1.32
CA SER A 126 6.80 -12.19 1.73
C SER A 126 6.18 -13.58 1.63
N THR A 127 7.01 -14.60 1.41
CA THR A 127 6.60 -16.00 1.48
C THR A 127 6.23 -16.39 2.91
N GLY A 128 5.20 -17.20 3.06
CA GLY A 128 4.69 -17.65 4.37
C GLY A 128 3.85 -18.90 4.24
N ALA A 129 3.04 -19.20 5.27
CA ALA A 129 2.10 -20.33 5.25
C ALA A 129 1.05 -20.17 4.13
N GLU A 130 0.59 -18.95 3.93
CA GLU A 130 -0.24 -18.57 2.80
C GLU A 130 0.60 -17.86 1.73
N PRO A 131 0.34 -18.06 0.43
CA PRO A 131 1.03 -17.35 -0.65
C PRO A 131 0.92 -15.82 -0.48
N PRO A 132 1.90 -15.04 -0.98
CA PRO A 132 1.82 -13.57 -0.96
C PRO A 132 0.60 -13.06 -1.76
N LEU A 133 0.19 -11.82 -1.52
CA LEU A 133 -0.92 -11.21 -2.23
C LEU A 133 -0.48 -10.76 -3.63
N TRP A 134 0.40 -9.82 -3.67
CA TRP A 134 0.96 -9.21 -4.89
C TRP A 134 2.29 -8.50 -4.56
N PRO A 135 3.13 -8.21 -5.56
CA PRO A 135 4.30 -7.37 -5.40
C PRO A 135 3.89 -5.94 -5.03
N LEU A 136 4.59 -5.35 -4.07
CA LEU A 136 4.41 -3.95 -3.69
C LEU A 136 5.52 -3.14 -4.33
N ASP A 137 5.18 -2.24 -5.27
CA ASP A 137 6.16 -1.37 -5.93
C ASP A 137 6.15 0.02 -5.29
N THR A 138 7.33 0.47 -4.90
CA THR A 138 7.57 1.79 -4.31
C THR A 138 8.42 2.67 -5.24
N GLY A 139 8.61 2.26 -6.48
CA GLY A 139 9.48 2.94 -7.45
C GLY A 139 8.99 4.31 -7.91
N LEU A 140 7.71 4.64 -7.70
CA LEU A 140 7.12 5.95 -8.04
C LEU A 140 7.40 7.04 -6.97
N ARG A 141 8.12 6.70 -5.89
CA ARG A 141 8.51 7.70 -4.89
C ARG A 141 9.55 8.69 -5.43
N PRO A 142 9.70 9.87 -4.81
CA PRO A 142 10.75 10.83 -5.16
C PRO A 142 12.12 10.16 -5.30
N GLU A 143 12.84 10.45 -6.38
CA GLU A 143 14.13 9.85 -6.76
C GLU A 143 14.07 8.33 -7.06
N GLY A 144 12.87 7.77 -7.20
CA GLY A 144 12.68 6.36 -7.55
C GLY A 144 13.31 5.41 -6.52
N LYS A 145 13.93 4.35 -7.00
CA LYS A 145 14.55 3.31 -6.14
C LYS A 145 15.75 3.82 -5.33
N ASP A 146 16.39 4.91 -5.76
CA ASP A 146 17.54 5.51 -5.07
C ASP A 146 17.11 6.45 -3.94
N GLY A 147 15.85 6.88 -3.91
CA GLY A 147 15.30 7.75 -2.89
C GLY A 147 14.94 7.01 -1.59
N ALA A 148 14.80 7.77 -0.50
CA ALA A 148 14.34 7.24 0.78
C ALA A 148 12.96 6.57 0.63
N LEU A 149 12.77 5.40 1.26
CA LEU A 149 11.52 4.65 1.21
C LEU A 149 10.34 5.43 1.77
N VAL A 150 10.58 6.16 2.88
CA VAL A 150 9.59 6.97 3.58
C VAL A 150 10.10 8.39 3.67
N ARG A 151 9.24 9.37 3.45
CA ARG A 151 9.55 10.79 3.57
C ARG A 151 8.47 11.52 4.37
N THR A 152 8.86 12.62 5.00
CA THR A 152 7.88 13.53 5.62
C THR A 152 7.06 14.25 4.54
N LEU A 153 5.85 14.70 4.90
CA LEU A 153 5.03 15.52 4.01
C LEU A 153 5.78 16.77 3.53
N ALA A 154 6.50 17.44 4.42
CA ALA A 154 7.30 18.61 4.08
C ALA A 154 8.37 18.30 3.03
N SER A 155 9.07 17.16 3.17
CA SER A 155 10.06 16.69 2.19
C SER A 155 9.43 16.36 0.82
N HIS A 156 8.24 15.75 0.80
CA HIS A 156 7.49 15.51 -0.45
C HIS A 156 7.13 16.82 -1.14
N VAL A 157 6.54 17.76 -0.41
CA VAL A 157 6.15 19.07 -0.95
C VAL A 157 7.36 19.81 -1.53
N ALA A 158 8.48 19.86 -0.78
CA ALA A 158 9.71 20.51 -1.24
C ALA A 158 10.27 19.85 -2.52
N TYR A 159 10.25 18.52 -2.59
CA TYR A 159 10.69 17.80 -3.77
C TYR A 159 9.85 18.15 -5.01
N TYR A 160 8.53 18.07 -4.91
CA TYR A 160 7.66 18.36 -6.05
C TYR A 160 7.66 19.83 -6.44
N GLN A 161 7.78 20.75 -5.51
CA GLN A 161 7.94 22.18 -5.83
C GLN A 161 9.23 22.46 -6.62
N ARG A 162 10.29 21.71 -6.37
CA ARG A 162 11.59 21.91 -7.02
C ARG A 162 11.73 21.17 -8.35
N TRP A 163 11.18 19.95 -8.44
CA TRP A 163 11.50 19.01 -9.51
C TRP A 163 10.30 18.58 -10.35
N ALA A 164 9.04 18.78 -9.90
CA ALA A 164 7.91 18.45 -10.70
C ALA A 164 7.79 19.42 -11.87
N SER A 165 8.23 18.97 -13.02
CA SER A 165 7.80 19.58 -14.28
C SER A 165 6.45 18.97 -14.66
N LEU A 166 5.52 19.81 -15.15
CA LEU A 166 4.30 19.35 -15.81
C LEU A 166 4.69 18.63 -17.12
N ASP A 167 5.14 17.40 -17.00
CA ASP A 167 5.25 16.54 -18.16
C ASP A 167 3.86 15.98 -18.46
N ARG A 168 3.33 16.34 -19.65
CA ARG A 168 2.02 15.88 -20.14
C ARG A 168 1.89 14.35 -20.22
N LYS A 169 2.97 13.61 -20.03
CA LYS A 169 2.99 12.13 -19.98
C LYS A 169 2.69 11.56 -18.60
N SER A 170 2.70 12.39 -17.55
CA SER A 170 2.45 11.98 -16.17
C SER A 170 1.02 12.32 -15.70
N VAL A 171 0.17 12.83 -16.59
CA VAL A 171 -1.25 13.09 -16.32
C VAL A 171 -2.04 12.02 -17.07
N VAL A 172 -2.17 10.88 -16.44
CA VAL A 172 -3.17 9.86 -16.78
C VAL A 172 -3.96 9.60 -15.51
#